data_11b790895680584f0f5f52ac1b067440
#
_entry.id   11b790895680584f0f5f52ac1b067440
#
_cell.length_a   1.000
_cell.length_b   1.000
_cell.length_c   1.000
_cell.angle_alpha   90.00
_cell.angle_beta   90.00
_cell.angle_gamma   90.00
#
_symmetry.space_group_name_H-M   'P 1'
#
loop_
_entity.id
_entity.type
_entity.pdbx_description
1 polymer ?
#
loop_
_entity_poly.entity_id
_entity_poly.type
_entity_poly.pdbx_seq_one_letter_code
_entity_poly.pdbx_strand_id
1 'polypeptide(L)'
;GLGVRDVFEAPSVAGLAARAVGAGSAVLPAIVAVDVRPELVPLTNAQRRMWFINRFDPSVGSYNIPFGLRVGGVLDVGALELAFGDVVGRHEVLRTVFPEVDGVPFQLVVPVEQALGRLDFGVVDGFEGLESAANGGFDLVSEFPVRVRLLAVSEVEHVLVVVVHHIAGDGHSSSVLARDLIGAYGARVAGLVPVWEPLAVQVADVALWEASVLGSVADEGSVLGGELAFWRQRLAGVPELLELPTDFVRPAVASMVGGQVDFVVPEQVAAGLAGFARECAVTPFMVVHAGLAVLLSRLAGTSDVVVGSPIAGRGARELEDVVGMFVNTLVLRTSVDARVGFAELVGSVRDVDVEAFAHAHLPFEYLVTELAPVRSEAFAPLAQVLLTVDARGEGDGDVGAGLTLAPLEVGAPSAKVDLTFAVTTDAPGQEWQCSIVYATDLFTRESVEVLAQRFVRVLSELVADPEVPVGSVELLDGVERAQLVPVVSGPGVEPVLLADLFTSAAVAAPETLAVVDGFGG
;
A
#
# COMPACT_ATOMS: atom_id res chain seq x y z
N GLY A 1 0.00 23.30 16.69
CA GLY A 1 -0.45 21.96 17.01
C GLY A 1 0.72 21.05 17.35
N LEU A 2 0.45 19.86 17.85
CA LEU A 2 1.45 18.83 18.05
C LEU A 2 1.60 18.03 16.74
N GLY A 3 2.85 17.78 16.31
CA GLY A 3 3.14 16.88 15.19
C GLY A 3 3.37 15.45 15.66
N VAL A 4 3.48 14.52 14.70
CA VAL A 4 3.79 13.10 14.98
C VAL A 4 5.09 12.98 15.78
N ARG A 5 6.11 13.77 15.45
CA ARG A 5 7.39 13.82 16.15
C ARG A 5 7.26 14.15 17.64
N ASP A 6 6.34 15.08 17.98
CA ASP A 6 6.12 15.49 19.39
C ASP A 6 5.59 14.34 20.25
N VAL A 7 4.78 13.44 19.66
CA VAL A 7 4.25 12.27 20.36
C VAL A 7 5.38 11.29 20.73
N PHE A 8 6.34 11.09 19.83
CA PHE A 8 7.47 10.20 20.08
C PHE A 8 8.51 10.81 21.03
N GLU A 9 8.77 12.12 20.94
CA GLU A 9 9.76 12.78 21.79
C GLU A 9 9.23 13.13 23.19
N ALA A 10 7.91 13.19 23.38
CA ALA A 10 7.28 13.47 24.66
C ALA A 10 6.07 12.57 24.92
N PRO A 11 6.27 11.23 25.08
CA PRO A 11 5.19 10.23 25.12
C PRO A 11 4.40 10.23 26.44
N SER A 12 4.20 11.37 27.04
CA SER A 12 3.39 11.54 28.26
C SER A 12 2.46 12.74 28.14
N VAL A 13 1.30 12.68 28.82
CA VAL A 13 0.32 13.79 28.82
C VAL A 13 0.98 15.10 29.27
N ALA A 14 1.83 15.07 30.29
CA ALA A 14 2.53 16.24 30.78
C ALA A 14 3.55 16.78 29.75
N GLY A 15 4.31 15.90 29.11
CA GLY A 15 5.27 16.27 28.08
C GLY A 15 4.59 16.86 26.84
N LEU A 16 3.51 16.24 26.35
CA LEU A 16 2.72 16.75 25.24
C LEU A 16 2.06 18.10 25.58
N ALA A 17 1.52 18.24 26.78
CA ALA A 17 0.93 19.52 27.23
C ALA A 17 1.98 20.66 27.25
N ALA A 18 3.20 20.38 27.74
CA ALA A 18 4.29 21.35 27.73
C ALA A 18 4.69 21.78 26.30
N ARG A 19 4.74 20.83 25.37
CA ARG A 19 5.01 21.12 23.95
C ARG A 19 3.86 21.87 23.29
N ALA A 20 2.61 21.51 23.56
CA ALA A 20 1.43 22.20 23.02
C ALA A 20 1.40 23.69 23.39
N VAL A 21 1.85 24.04 24.60
CA VAL A 21 1.96 25.46 25.04
C VAL A 21 3.10 26.20 24.33
N GLY A 22 4.20 25.49 24.00
CA GLY A 22 5.38 26.06 23.31
C GLY A 22 5.30 26.02 21.78
N ALA A 23 4.35 25.28 21.22
CA ALA A 23 4.25 25.04 19.78
C ALA A 23 3.71 26.28 19.07
N GLY A 24 4.62 27.12 18.62
CA GLY A 24 4.38 28.17 17.61
C GLY A 24 4.37 27.66 16.17
N SER A 25 4.20 26.35 15.94
CA SER A 25 4.16 25.79 14.60
C SER A 25 2.92 26.29 13.86
N ALA A 26 3.13 26.70 12.60
CA ALA A 26 2.02 27.05 11.72
C ALA A 26 1.14 25.79 11.52
N VAL A 27 0.05 25.73 12.28
CA VAL A 27 -0.99 24.72 12.07
C VAL A 27 -1.65 25.06 10.74
N LEU A 28 -1.70 24.09 9.81
CA LEU A 28 -2.47 24.27 8.60
C LEU A 28 -3.94 24.58 8.97
N PRO A 29 -4.60 25.48 8.24
CA PRO A 29 -6.02 25.73 8.44
C PRO A 29 -6.82 24.44 8.39
N ALA A 30 -7.82 24.31 9.24
CA ALA A 30 -8.72 23.15 9.21
C ALA A 30 -9.44 23.04 7.87
N ILE A 31 -9.71 21.82 7.45
CA ILE A 31 -10.55 21.55 6.28
C ILE A 31 -11.99 21.85 6.70
N VAL A 32 -12.66 22.71 5.97
CA VAL A 32 -14.05 23.12 6.25
C VAL A 32 -14.91 23.03 4.99
N ALA A 33 -16.18 22.75 5.15
CA ALA A 33 -17.13 22.78 4.05
C ALA A 33 -17.23 24.20 3.44
N VAL A 34 -17.31 24.26 2.12
CA VAL A 34 -17.43 25.51 1.36
C VAL A 34 -18.90 25.69 0.93
N ASP A 35 -19.59 26.68 1.51
CA ASP A 35 -21.01 26.93 1.24
C ASP A 35 -21.30 27.21 -0.24
N VAL A 36 -20.43 27.97 -0.90
CA VAL A 36 -20.55 28.30 -2.33
C VAL A 36 -19.28 27.89 -3.05
N ARG A 37 -19.33 26.74 -3.69
CA ARG A 37 -18.22 26.24 -4.48
C ARG A 37 -18.15 26.93 -5.84
N PRO A 38 -16.96 27.06 -6.45
CA PRO A 38 -16.83 27.53 -7.82
C PRO A 38 -17.48 26.56 -8.80
N GLU A 39 -17.85 27.04 -9.97
CA GLU A 39 -18.44 26.21 -11.05
C GLU A 39 -17.48 25.08 -11.47
N LEU A 40 -16.18 25.37 -11.54
CA LEU A 40 -15.12 24.42 -11.84
C LEU A 40 -14.34 24.09 -10.56
N VAL A 41 -14.75 23.03 -9.84
CA VAL A 41 -14.03 22.54 -8.67
C VAL A 41 -12.78 21.79 -9.13
N PRO A 42 -11.57 22.14 -8.69
CA PRO A 42 -10.35 21.43 -9.09
C PRO A 42 -10.37 19.97 -8.62
N LEU A 43 -9.56 19.12 -9.24
CA LEU A 43 -9.27 17.79 -8.69
C LEU A 43 -8.32 17.93 -7.49
N THR A 44 -8.44 17.00 -6.53
CA THR A 44 -7.38 16.82 -5.54
C THR A 44 -6.08 16.38 -6.23
N ASN A 45 -4.96 16.54 -5.56
CA ASN A 45 -3.66 16.10 -6.10
C ASN A 45 -3.67 14.60 -6.42
N ALA A 46 -4.29 13.76 -5.56
CA ALA A 46 -4.44 12.33 -5.77
C ALA A 46 -5.35 12.01 -6.98
N GLN A 47 -6.50 12.68 -7.09
CA GLN A 47 -7.43 12.50 -8.21
C GLN A 47 -6.82 12.86 -9.56
N ARG A 48 -5.99 13.89 -9.61
CA ARG A 48 -5.36 14.38 -10.85
C ARG A 48 -4.56 13.29 -11.57
N ARG A 49 -3.81 12.49 -10.80
CA ARG A 49 -3.08 11.34 -11.36
C ARG A 49 -4.02 10.29 -11.92
N MET A 50 -5.04 9.89 -11.16
CA MET A 50 -5.98 8.85 -11.60
C MET A 50 -6.72 9.26 -12.85
N TRP A 51 -7.13 10.52 -12.92
CA TRP A 51 -7.74 11.09 -14.12
C TRP A 51 -6.79 11.01 -15.32
N PHE A 52 -5.54 11.44 -15.16
CA PHE A 52 -4.55 11.42 -16.23
C PHE A 52 -4.30 10.01 -16.76
N ILE A 53 -4.14 9.03 -15.89
CA ILE A 53 -3.94 7.62 -16.28
C ILE A 53 -5.16 7.09 -17.03
N ASN A 54 -6.36 7.34 -16.53
CA ASN A 54 -7.60 6.89 -17.17
C ASN A 54 -7.79 7.50 -18.57
N ARG A 55 -7.32 8.71 -18.80
CA ARG A 55 -7.40 9.35 -20.13
C ARG A 55 -6.56 8.66 -21.20
N PHE A 56 -5.50 7.92 -20.84
CA PHE A 56 -4.71 7.13 -21.80
C PHE A 56 -5.46 5.88 -22.25
N ASP A 57 -6.10 5.19 -21.32
CA ASP A 57 -6.90 4.00 -21.64
C ASP A 57 -8.06 3.83 -20.63
N PRO A 58 -9.25 4.38 -20.96
CA PRO A 58 -10.42 4.25 -20.10
C PRO A 58 -11.01 2.84 -20.08
N SER A 59 -10.55 1.92 -20.93
CA SER A 59 -11.05 0.54 -20.98
C SER A 59 -10.40 -0.37 -19.93
N VAL A 60 -9.28 0.06 -19.33
CA VAL A 60 -8.52 -0.75 -18.39
C VAL A 60 -9.02 -0.55 -16.96
N GLY A 61 -9.38 -1.66 -16.31
CA GLY A 61 -9.83 -1.69 -14.92
C GLY A 61 -8.72 -1.77 -13.85
N SER A 62 -7.45 -1.51 -14.20
CA SER A 62 -6.30 -1.66 -13.29
C SER A 62 -6.37 -0.79 -12.02
N TYR A 63 -7.18 0.25 -12.05
CA TYR A 63 -7.42 1.14 -10.92
C TYR A 63 -8.82 0.99 -10.33
N ASN A 64 -9.50 -0.10 -10.64
CA ASN A 64 -10.72 -0.47 -9.95
C ASN A 64 -10.38 -1.08 -8.59
N ILE A 65 -11.23 -0.80 -7.61
CA ILE A 65 -11.22 -1.39 -6.27
C ILE A 65 -12.49 -2.22 -6.16
N PRO A 66 -12.48 -3.49 -6.57
CA PRO A 66 -13.60 -4.38 -6.34
C PRO A 66 -13.57 -4.85 -4.89
N PHE A 67 -14.70 -4.77 -4.20
CA PHE A 67 -14.91 -5.50 -2.97
C PHE A 67 -16.16 -6.36 -3.07
N GLY A 68 -15.97 -7.63 -2.79
CA GLY A 68 -17.01 -8.64 -2.85
C GLY A 68 -17.49 -9.01 -1.45
N LEU A 69 -18.79 -9.29 -1.36
CA LEU A 69 -19.42 -9.81 -0.16
C LEU A 69 -20.28 -11.01 -0.54
N ARG A 70 -20.09 -12.11 0.17
CA ARG A 70 -21.05 -13.19 0.19
C ARG A 70 -22.14 -12.85 1.21
N VAL A 71 -23.39 -12.82 0.75
CA VAL A 71 -24.55 -12.46 1.55
C VAL A 71 -25.39 -13.71 1.74
N GLY A 72 -25.49 -14.18 2.98
CA GLY A 72 -26.37 -15.29 3.37
C GLY A 72 -27.67 -14.76 3.98
N GLY A 73 -28.81 -15.35 3.60
CA GLY A 73 -30.14 -14.98 4.03
C GLY A 73 -31.02 -14.49 2.87
N VAL A 74 -32.28 -14.18 3.17
CA VAL A 74 -33.23 -13.66 2.18
C VAL A 74 -32.98 -12.16 1.95
N LEU A 75 -32.48 -11.82 0.78
CA LEU A 75 -32.12 -10.44 0.41
C LEU A 75 -33.28 -9.72 -0.29
N ASP A 76 -33.63 -8.55 0.18
CA ASP A 76 -34.53 -7.62 -0.53
C ASP A 76 -33.71 -6.78 -1.52
N VAL A 77 -33.76 -7.16 -2.79
CA VAL A 77 -32.98 -6.50 -3.85
C VAL A 77 -33.43 -5.03 -4.06
N GLY A 78 -34.75 -4.76 -3.92
CA GLY A 78 -35.26 -3.38 -4.05
C GLY A 78 -34.78 -2.49 -2.90
N ALA A 79 -34.74 -3.01 -1.67
CA ALA A 79 -34.18 -2.30 -0.53
C ALA A 79 -32.67 -2.06 -0.70
N LEU A 80 -31.93 -3.02 -1.30
CA LEU A 80 -30.51 -2.88 -1.58
C LEU A 80 -30.22 -1.78 -2.62
N GLU A 81 -31.00 -1.74 -3.70
CA GLU A 81 -30.86 -0.69 -4.73
C GLU A 81 -31.16 0.71 -4.16
N LEU A 82 -32.21 0.84 -3.32
CA LEU A 82 -32.52 2.08 -2.63
C LEU A 82 -31.39 2.48 -1.66
N ALA A 83 -30.85 1.52 -0.91
CA ALA A 83 -29.73 1.75 0.01
C ALA A 83 -28.48 2.22 -0.73
N PHE A 84 -28.18 1.65 -1.88
CA PHE A 84 -27.08 2.12 -2.73
C PHE A 84 -27.32 3.57 -3.19
N GLY A 85 -28.54 3.90 -3.58
CA GLY A 85 -28.92 5.28 -3.91
C GLY A 85 -28.71 6.26 -2.75
N ASP A 86 -29.03 5.84 -1.52
CA ASP A 86 -28.81 6.65 -0.31
C ASP A 86 -27.31 6.90 -0.05
N VAL A 87 -26.47 5.86 -0.22
CA VAL A 87 -25.01 5.97 -0.10
C VAL A 87 -24.42 6.92 -1.14
N VAL A 88 -24.86 6.81 -2.40
CA VAL A 88 -24.44 7.74 -3.48
C VAL A 88 -24.94 9.17 -3.18
N GLY A 89 -26.12 9.31 -2.58
CA GLY A 89 -26.64 10.60 -2.11
C GLY A 89 -25.76 11.23 -1.02
N ARG A 90 -25.26 10.41 -0.07
CA ARG A 90 -24.41 10.84 1.04
C ARG A 90 -23.00 11.26 0.59
N HIS A 91 -22.36 10.48 -0.28
CA HIS A 91 -20.98 10.67 -0.72
C HIS A 91 -20.93 11.28 -2.12
N GLU A 92 -20.67 12.58 -2.20
CA GLU A 92 -20.67 13.34 -3.47
C GLU A 92 -19.73 12.75 -4.52
N VAL A 93 -18.57 12.24 -4.11
CA VAL A 93 -17.56 11.69 -5.03
C VAL A 93 -18.10 10.51 -5.84
N LEU A 94 -19.06 9.74 -5.32
CA LEU A 94 -19.67 8.61 -6.02
C LEU A 94 -20.65 9.04 -7.14
N ARG A 95 -21.06 10.31 -7.14
CA ARG A 95 -21.90 10.93 -8.18
C ARG A 95 -21.19 12.11 -8.86
N THR A 96 -19.86 12.08 -8.83
CA THR A 96 -19.00 13.08 -9.49
C THR A 96 -18.46 12.50 -10.78
N VAL A 97 -18.53 13.28 -11.86
CA VAL A 97 -17.83 13.02 -13.12
C VAL A 97 -16.71 14.02 -13.29
N PHE A 98 -15.72 13.67 -14.13
CA PHE A 98 -14.47 14.42 -14.23
C PHE A 98 -14.20 14.89 -15.67
N PRO A 99 -15.04 15.81 -16.20
CA PRO A 99 -14.80 16.40 -17.50
C PRO A 99 -13.61 17.38 -17.50
N GLU A 100 -13.26 17.89 -18.68
CA GLU A 100 -12.20 18.89 -18.87
C GLU A 100 -12.70 20.10 -19.63
N VAL A 101 -12.11 21.24 -19.33
CA VAL A 101 -12.26 22.49 -20.10
C VAL A 101 -10.87 22.99 -20.45
N ASP A 102 -10.60 23.22 -21.72
CA ASP A 102 -9.29 23.64 -22.23
C ASP A 102 -8.11 22.76 -21.74
N GLY A 103 -8.36 21.43 -21.63
CA GLY A 103 -7.37 20.44 -21.17
C GLY A 103 -7.16 20.41 -19.65
N VAL A 104 -7.95 21.15 -18.87
CA VAL A 104 -7.90 21.15 -17.40
C VAL A 104 -9.10 20.39 -16.84
N PRO A 105 -8.88 19.28 -16.11
CA PRO A 105 -9.96 18.50 -15.51
C PRO A 105 -10.54 19.20 -14.29
N PHE A 106 -11.82 18.96 -14.04
CA PHE A 106 -12.53 19.44 -12.87
C PHE A 106 -13.56 18.42 -12.36
N GLN A 107 -14.00 18.59 -11.11
CA GLN A 107 -15.06 17.79 -10.50
C GLN A 107 -16.42 18.41 -10.84
N LEU A 108 -17.29 17.65 -11.45
CA LEU A 108 -18.69 18.01 -11.65
C LEU A 108 -19.56 17.10 -10.78
N VAL A 109 -19.99 17.63 -9.64
CA VAL A 109 -20.88 16.93 -8.70
C VAL A 109 -22.31 16.99 -9.25
N VAL A 110 -22.86 15.85 -9.65
CA VAL A 110 -24.23 15.78 -10.19
C VAL A 110 -25.24 15.86 -9.05
N PRO A 111 -26.31 16.69 -9.14
CA PRO A 111 -27.38 16.73 -8.14
C PRO A 111 -27.98 15.35 -7.88
N VAL A 112 -28.34 15.06 -6.61
CA VAL A 112 -28.83 13.72 -6.18
C VAL A 112 -30.01 13.25 -7.02
N GLU A 113 -30.98 14.12 -7.28
CA GLU A 113 -32.20 13.79 -8.02
C GLU A 113 -31.90 13.32 -9.47
N GLN A 114 -30.83 13.84 -10.06
CA GLN A 114 -30.36 13.42 -11.38
C GLN A 114 -29.50 12.16 -11.30
N ALA A 115 -28.73 12.02 -10.23
CA ALA A 115 -27.82 10.90 -10.04
C ALA A 115 -28.57 9.58 -9.83
N LEU A 116 -29.68 9.58 -9.08
CA LEU A 116 -30.48 8.38 -8.80
C LEU A 116 -31.00 7.69 -10.06
N GLY A 117 -31.27 8.43 -11.12
CA GLY A 117 -31.68 7.87 -12.43
C GLY A 117 -30.51 7.33 -13.28
N ARG A 118 -29.27 7.44 -12.80
CA ARG A 118 -28.05 7.06 -13.52
C ARG A 118 -27.20 6.04 -12.75
N LEU A 119 -27.75 5.45 -11.68
CA LEU A 119 -27.03 4.45 -10.90
C LEU A 119 -26.72 3.21 -11.72
N ASP A 120 -25.47 2.77 -11.68
CA ASP A 120 -25.04 1.51 -12.32
C ASP A 120 -25.20 0.35 -11.34
N PHE A 121 -26.44 -0.08 -11.12
CA PHE A 121 -26.82 -1.24 -10.33
C PHE A 121 -27.41 -2.31 -11.25
N GLY A 122 -26.93 -3.56 -11.14
CA GLY A 122 -27.41 -4.64 -11.97
C GLY A 122 -27.34 -6.02 -11.31
N VAL A 123 -28.34 -6.85 -11.64
CA VAL A 123 -28.32 -8.29 -11.30
C VAL A 123 -27.71 -9.03 -12.47
N VAL A 124 -26.80 -9.97 -12.19
CA VAL A 124 -26.08 -10.78 -13.20
C VAL A 124 -26.42 -12.26 -13.04
N ASP A 125 -26.31 -13.01 -14.14
CA ASP A 125 -26.69 -14.44 -14.17
C ASP A 125 -25.52 -15.38 -13.80
N GLY A 126 -24.29 -14.87 -13.66
CA GLY A 126 -23.11 -15.70 -13.36
C GLY A 126 -21.90 -14.92 -12.91
N PHE A 127 -20.88 -15.64 -12.47
CA PHE A 127 -19.61 -15.06 -12.00
C PHE A 127 -18.89 -14.25 -13.08
N GLU A 128 -19.01 -14.61 -14.35
CA GLU A 128 -18.43 -13.84 -15.47
C GLU A 128 -18.93 -12.37 -15.49
N GLY A 129 -20.19 -12.14 -15.11
CA GLY A 129 -20.75 -10.80 -14.97
C GLY A 129 -20.13 -9.99 -13.84
N LEU A 130 -19.76 -10.64 -12.73
CA LEU A 130 -19.05 -10.04 -11.61
C LEU A 130 -17.61 -9.68 -12.00
N GLU A 131 -16.91 -10.62 -12.65
CA GLU A 131 -15.53 -10.41 -13.13
C GLU A 131 -15.45 -9.31 -14.21
N SER A 132 -16.41 -9.31 -15.13
CA SER A 132 -16.51 -8.26 -16.15
C SER A 132 -16.72 -6.87 -15.52
N ALA A 133 -17.54 -6.78 -14.47
CA ALA A 133 -17.73 -5.52 -13.76
C ALA A 133 -16.46 -5.10 -13.00
N ALA A 134 -15.77 -6.04 -12.34
CA ALA A 134 -14.54 -5.77 -11.59
C ALA A 134 -13.41 -5.27 -12.49
N ASN A 135 -13.26 -5.87 -13.69
CA ASN A 135 -12.16 -5.61 -14.60
C ASN A 135 -12.48 -4.57 -15.68
N GLY A 136 -13.77 -4.24 -15.91
CA GLY A 136 -14.17 -3.25 -16.89
C GLY A 136 -13.79 -1.83 -16.50
N GLY A 137 -13.27 -1.05 -17.46
CA GLY A 137 -12.90 0.34 -17.21
C GLY A 137 -14.11 1.26 -16.93
N PHE A 138 -13.82 2.51 -16.62
CA PHE A 138 -14.79 3.60 -16.43
C PHE A 138 -14.48 4.75 -17.38
N ASP A 139 -15.48 5.29 -18.07
CA ASP A 139 -15.37 6.61 -18.67
C ASP A 139 -15.64 7.70 -17.63
N LEU A 140 -14.59 8.15 -16.97
CA LEU A 140 -14.70 9.14 -15.89
C LEU A 140 -15.27 10.49 -16.33
N VAL A 141 -15.32 10.78 -17.63
CA VAL A 141 -15.92 12.01 -18.16
C VAL A 141 -17.44 11.99 -18.08
N SER A 142 -18.06 10.81 -18.23
CA SER A 142 -19.50 10.66 -18.36
C SER A 142 -20.14 9.70 -17.35
N GLU A 143 -19.38 8.73 -16.83
CA GLU A 143 -19.86 7.70 -15.90
C GLU A 143 -19.53 8.04 -14.46
N PHE A 144 -20.38 7.61 -13.53
CA PHE A 144 -20.04 7.65 -12.11
C PHE A 144 -18.97 6.62 -11.79
N PRO A 145 -18.01 6.93 -10.91
CA PRO A 145 -16.88 6.06 -10.61
C PRO A 145 -17.24 4.91 -9.65
N VAL A 146 -18.47 4.41 -9.73
CA VAL A 146 -18.98 3.30 -8.91
C VAL A 146 -19.99 2.48 -9.67
N ARG A 147 -19.94 1.16 -9.55
CA ARG A 147 -20.95 0.22 -10.06
C ARG A 147 -21.17 -0.91 -9.06
N VAL A 148 -22.39 -1.46 -9.08
CA VAL A 148 -22.78 -2.57 -8.21
C VAL A 148 -23.32 -3.72 -9.06
N ARG A 149 -22.88 -4.93 -8.76
CA ARG A 149 -23.41 -6.16 -9.37
C ARG A 149 -23.80 -7.15 -8.28
N LEU A 150 -24.97 -7.73 -8.45
CA LEU A 150 -25.54 -8.74 -7.58
C LEU A 150 -25.72 -10.03 -8.36
N LEU A 151 -25.17 -11.14 -7.85
CA LEU A 151 -25.42 -12.48 -8.34
C LEU A 151 -26.29 -13.23 -7.30
N ALA A 152 -27.45 -13.71 -7.71
CA ALA A 152 -28.25 -14.62 -6.90
C ALA A 152 -27.75 -16.06 -7.13
N VAL A 153 -27.08 -16.63 -6.14
CA VAL A 153 -26.61 -18.02 -6.19
C VAL A 153 -27.75 -18.97 -5.83
N SER A 154 -28.61 -18.56 -4.87
CA SER A 154 -29.85 -19.23 -4.49
C SER A 154 -30.83 -18.23 -3.87
N GLU A 155 -31.98 -18.69 -3.37
CA GLU A 155 -32.95 -17.84 -2.66
C GLU A 155 -32.39 -17.23 -1.37
N VAL A 156 -31.35 -17.84 -0.80
CA VAL A 156 -30.75 -17.46 0.49
C VAL A 156 -29.24 -17.22 0.40
N GLU A 157 -28.68 -17.20 -0.77
CA GLU A 157 -27.24 -16.96 -0.98
C GLU A 157 -27.02 -16.05 -2.19
N HIS A 158 -26.32 -14.96 -1.97
CA HIS A 158 -26.01 -13.97 -2.98
C HIS A 158 -24.55 -13.56 -2.93
N VAL A 159 -24.04 -13.06 -4.04
CA VAL A 159 -22.73 -12.40 -4.11
C VAL A 159 -22.95 -10.96 -4.55
N LEU A 160 -22.56 -10.03 -3.71
CA LEU A 160 -22.58 -8.60 -4.00
C LEU A 160 -21.16 -8.14 -4.32
N VAL A 161 -20.97 -7.48 -5.46
CA VAL A 161 -19.71 -6.85 -5.84
C VAL A 161 -19.94 -5.36 -6.04
N VAL A 162 -19.23 -4.55 -5.25
CA VAL A 162 -19.17 -3.11 -5.43
C VAL A 162 -17.81 -2.77 -6.01
N VAL A 163 -17.78 -2.08 -7.13
CA VAL A 163 -16.55 -1.66 -7.82
C VAL A 163 -16.49 -0.15 -7.78
N VAL A 164 -15.43 0.38 -7.17
CA VAL A 164 -15.17 1.82 -7.13
C VAL A 164 -13.90 2.10 -7.90
N HIS A 165 -13.91 3.06 -8.83
CA HIS A 165 -12.68 3.53 -9.43
C HIS A 165 -11.84 4.28 -8.39
N HIS A 166 -10.53 4.06 -8.37
CA HIS A 166 -9.61 4.61 -7.36
C HIS A 166 -9.65 6.15 -7.25
N ILE A 167 -10.13 6.88 -8.29
CA ILE A 167 -10.35 8.33 -8.23
C ILE A 167 -11.38 8.75 -7.19
N ALA A 168 -12.31 7.84 -6.83
CA ALA A 168 -13.41 8.08 -5.91
C ALA A 168 -13.30 7.32 -4.59
N GLY A 169 -12.27 6.49 -4.42
CA GLY A 169 -12.11 5.71 -3.21
C GLY A 169 -10.70 5.15 -3.03
N ASP A 170 -10.44 4.69 -1.82
CA ASP A 170 -9.22 4.01 -1.39
C ASP A 170 -9.57 2.83 -0.47
N GLY A 171 -8.57 2.15 0.06
CA GLY A 171 -8.79 0.99 0.95
C GLY A 171 -9.64 1.33 2.18
N HIS A 172 -9.45 2.50 2.80
CA HIS A 172 -10.26 2.94 3.93
C HIS A 172 -11.72 3.23 3.52
N SER A 173 -11.93 3.75 2.33
CA SER A 173 -13.28 4.02 1.80
C SER A 173 -14.15 2.77 1.74
N SER A 174 -13.56 1.58 1.56
CA SER A 174 -14.31 0.32 1.49
C SER A 174 -15.04 0.01 2.80
N SER A 175 -14.42 0.25 3.96
CA SER A 175 -15.04 0.06 5.27
C SER A 175 -16.17 1.07 5.54
N VAL A 176 -15.98 2.32 5.14
CA VAL A 176 -17.00 3.37 5.22
C VAL A 176 -18.21 3.02 4.35
N LEU A 177 -17.96 2.60 3.09
CA LEU A 177 -19.01 2.19 2.16
C LEU A 177 -19.79 0.98 2.66
N ALA A 178 -19.10 -0.04 3.18
CA ALA A 178 -19.74 -1.24 3.72
C ALA A 178 -20.64 -0.87 4.90
N ARG A 179 -20.13 -0.11 5.88
CA ARG A 179 -20.89 0.35 7.04
C ARG A 179 -22.14 1.14 6.63
N ASP A 180 -21.98 2.11 5.73
CA ASP A 180 -23.08 3.00 5.33
C ASP A 180 -24.11 2.24 4.47
N LEU A 181 -23.68 1.31 3.60
CA LEU A 181 -24.58 0.47 2.80
C LEU A 181 -25.41 -0.48 3.68
N ILE A 182 -24.76 -1.11 4.68
CA ILE A 182 -25.42 -2.00 5.63
C ILE A 182 -26.47 -1.23 6.45
N GLY A 183 -26.09 -0.07 6.97
CA GLY A 183 -27.00 0.79 7.74
C GLY A 183 -28.19 1.27 6.91
N ALA A 184 -27.95 1.70 5.67
CA ALA A 184 -28.99 2.09 4.74
C ALA A 184 -29.92 0.92 4.38
N TYR A 185 -29.36 -0.26 4.09
CA TYR A 185 -30.13 -1.45 3.79
C TYR A 185 -31.09 -1.81 4.94
N GLY A 186 -30.59 -1.85 6.17
CA GLY A 186 -31.43 -2.13 7.36
C GLY A 186 -32.60 -1.12 7.49
N ALA A 187 -32.34 0.16 7.26
CA ALA A 187 -33.39 1.18 7.26
C ALA A 187 -34.42 0.94 6.14
N ARG A 188 -33.97 0.63 4.91
CA ARG A 188 -34.84 0.41 3.74
C ARG A 188 -35.71 -0.83 3.88
N VAL A 189 -35.18 -1.92 4.42
CA VAL A 189 -35.96 -3.13 4.77
C VAL A 189 -37.06 -2.82 5.79
N ALA A 190 -36.79 -1.91 6.72
CA ALA A 190 -37.80 -1.44 7.68
C ALA A 190 -38.78 -0.39 7.09
N GLY A 191 -38.67 -0.07 5.80
CA GLY A 191 -39.51 0.94 5.13
C GLY A 191 -39.17 2.39 5.49
N LEU A 192 -37.96 2.59 6.04
CA LEU A 192 -37.48 3.91 6.49
C LEU A 192 -36.41 4.47 5.53
N VAL A 193 -36.16 5.76 5.65
CA VAL A 193 -34.99 6.43 5.04
C VAL A 193 -33.86 6.40 6.07
N PRO A 194 -32.63 6.07 5.67
CA PRO A 194 -31.51 6.09 6.62
C PRO A 194 -31.27 7.51 7.15
N VAL A 195 -30.90 7.60 8.41
CA VAL A 195 -30.54 8.84 9.08
C VAL A 195 -29.08 8.78 9.47
N TRP A 196 -28.28 9.69 8.92
CA TRP A 196 -26.86 9.83 9.23
C TRP A 196 -26.53 11.19 9.82
N GLU A 197 -25.51 11.25 10.63
CA GLU A 197 -24.84 12.52 10.91
C GLU A 197 -24.29 13.08 9.58
N PRO A 198 -24.49 14.38 9.31
CA PRO A 198 -23.94 15.01 8.11
C PRO A 198 -22.42 14.86 8.07
N LEU A 199 -21.86 14.62 6.90
CA LEU A 199 -20.41 14.69 6.71
C LEU A 199 -19.94 16.13 6.89
N ALA A 200 -18.87 16.30 7.66
CA ALA A 200 -18.31 17.63 7.93
C ALA A 200 -17.81 18.30 6.64
N VAL A 201 -17.28 17.50 5.71
CA VAL A 201 -16.73 17.95 4.43
C VAL A 201 -16.98 16.88 3.36
N GLN A 202 -16.80 17.26 2.09
CA GLN A 202 -16.80 16.38 0.93
C GLN A 202 -15.44 16.49 0.21
N VAL A 203 -15.14 15.56 -0.72
CA VAL A 203 -13.88 15.58 -1.48
C VAL A 203 -13.66 16.89 -2.24
N ALA A 204 -14.74 17.50 -2.73
CA ALA A 204 -14.70 18.81 -3.37
C ALA A 204 -14.16 19.93 -2.46
N ASP A 205 -14.49 19.89 -1.16
CA ASP A 205 -14.00 20.86 -0.17
C ASP A 205 -12.51 20.63 0.11
N VAL A 206 -12.09 19.37 0.15
CA VAL A 206 -10.66 19.01 0.29
C VAL A 206 -9.85 19.52 -0.91
N ALA A 207 -10.34 19.38 -2.13
CA ALA A 207 -9.67 19.89 -3.32
C ALA A 207 -9.48 21.42 -3.29
N LEU A 208 -10.48 22.14 -2.81
CA LEU A 208 -10.40 23.60 -2.63
C LEU A 208 -9.41 23.98 -1.52
N TRP A 209 -9.40 23.21 -0.42
CA TRP A 209 -8.45 23.38 0.65
C TRP A 209 -7.00 23.11 0.17
N GLU A 210 -6.75 22.01 -0.53
CA GLU A 210 -5.43 21.70 -1.11
C GLU A 210 -4.94 22.86 -2.00
N ALA A 211 -5.78 23.32 -2.90
CA ALA A 211 -5.41 24.40 -3.82
C ALA A 211 -5.08 25.72 -3.11
N SER A 212 -5.75 26.02 -2.00
CA SER A 212 -5.59 27.30 -1.29
C SER A 212 -4.53 27.26 -0.19
N VAL A 213 -4.32 26.10 0.45
CA VAL A 213 -3.47 25.95 1.64
C VAL A 213 -2.12 25.34 1.32
N LEU A 214 -2.11 24.25 0.54
CA LEU A 214 -0.86 23.56 0.21
C LEU A 214 -0.05 24.30 -0.87
N GLY A 215 -0.72 25.02 -1.75
CA GLY A 215 -0.07 25.81 -2.80
C GLY A 215 0.49 24.97 -3.96
N SER A 216 1.61 25.37 -4.50
CA SER A 216 2.23 24.73 -5.68
C SER A 216 3.66 24.31 -5.40
N VAL A 217 4.08 23.16 -5.93
CA VAL A 217 5.48 22.69 -5.87
C VAL A 217 6.48 23.66 -6.54
N ALA A 218 6.02 24.52 -7.44
CA ALA A 218 6.84 25.52 -8.10
C ALA A 218 7.10 26.77 -7.22
N ASP A 219 6.36 26.93 -6.12
CA ASP A 219 6.53 28.03 -5.16
C ASP A 219 7.25 27.50 -3.93
N GLU A 220 8.52 27.82 -3.78
CA GLU A 220 9.35 27.41 -2.63
C GLU A 220 8.81 27.92 -1.29
N GLY A 221 8.00 28.98 -1.28
CA GLY A 221 7.34 29.51 -0.08
C GLY A 221 6.06 28.78 0.30
N SER A 222 5.54 27.91 -0.57
CA SER A 222 4.36 27.11 -0.32
C SER A 222 4.66 25.85 0.53
N VAL A 223 3.61 25.24 1.07
CA VAL A 223 3.76 23.96 1.80
C VAL A 223 4.33 22.89 0.87
N LEU A 224 3.77 22.71 -0.33
CA LEU A 224 4.24 21.70 -1.28
C LEU A 224 5.66 21.97 -1.78
N GLY A 225 6.08 23.24 -1.93
CA GLY A 225 7.46 23.57 -2.27
C GLY A 225 8.45 23.18 -1.18
N GLY A 226 8.11 23.42 0.09
CA GLY A 226 8.89 22.98 1.25
C GLY A 226 8.99 21.46 1.36
N GLU A 227 7.87 20.75 1.17
CA GLU A 227 7.82 19.29 1.12
C GLU A 227 8.73 18.72 0.02
N LEU A 228 8.65 19.29 -1.19
CA LEU A 228 9.49 18.86 -2.31
C LEU A 228 10.98 19.06 -2.02
N ALA A 229 11.36 20.18 -1.40
CA ALA A 229 12.74 20.45 -1.02
C ALA A 229 13.27 19.41 -0.02
N PHE A 230 12.46 19.05 0.99
CA PHE A 230 12.77 17.97 1.94
C PHE A 230 13.01 16.63 1.22
N TRP A 231 12.06 16.20 0.41
CA TRP A 231 12.14 14.91 -0.28
C TRP A 231 13.29 14.84 -1.28
N ARG A 232 13.60 15.94 -2.01
CA ARG A 232 14.77 16.02 -2.89
C ARG A 232 16.07 15.77 -2.14
N GLN A 233 16.19 16.32 -0.94
CA GLN A 233 17.39 16.11 -0.10
C GLN A 233 17.42 14.67 0.43
N ARG A 234 16.30 14.16 0.91
CA ARG A 234 16.21 12.83 1.54
C ARG A 234 16.47 11.69 0.56
N LEU A 235 15.98 11.82 -0.67
CA LEU A 235 16.09 10.81 -1.72
C LEU A 235 17.21 11.07 -2.72
N ALA A 236 18.10 12.05 -2.46
CA ALA A 236 19.24 12.32 -3.32
C ALA A 236 20.11 11.07 -3.50
N GLY A 237 20.34 10.65 -4.77
CA GLY A 237 21.14 9.46 -5.08
C GLY A 237 20.49 8.14 -4.68
N VAL A 238 19.17 8.10 -4.51
CA VAL A 238 18.43 6.85 -4.27
C VAL A 238 18.66 5.87 -5.43
N PRO A 239 18.89 4.57 -5.18
CA PRO A 239 18.97 3.58 -6.23
C PRO A 239 17.69 3.51 -7.06
N GLU A 240 17.81 3.34 -8.37
CA GLU A 240 16.64 3.22 -9.27
C GLU A 240 15.88 1.91 -9.06
N LEU A 241 16.60 0.84 -8.74
CA LEU A 241 16.07 -0.51 -8.60
C LEU A 241 16.71 -1.19 -7.39
N LEU A 242 15.90 -1.87 -6.59
CA LEU A 242 16.35 -2.83 -5.60
C LEU A 242 16.50 -4.18 -6.29
N GLU A 243 17.74 -4.65 -6.50
CA GLU A 243 18.04 -5.89 -7.19
C GLU A 243 17.81 -7.11 -6.28
N LEU A 244 16.59 -7.61 -6.25
CA LEU A 244 16.24 -8.85 -5.54
C LEU A 244 16.56 -10.09 -6.38
N PRO A 245 16.86 -11.24 -5.75
CA PRO A 245 16.99 -12.49 -6.46
C PRO A 245 15.63 -12.94 -7.01
N THR A 246 15.44 -12.84 -8.32
CA THR A 246 14.22 -13.21 -9.03
C THR A 246 14.37 -14.56 -9.72
N ASP A 247 13.26 -15.29 -9.89
CA ASP A 247 13.25 -16.57 -10.62
C ASP A 247 13.30 -16.36 -12.14
N PHE A 248 12.75 -15.23 -12.60
CA PHE A 248 12.66 -14.90 -14.01
C PHE A 248 13.36 -13.57 -14.31
N VAL A 249 13.83 -13.45 -15.55
CA VAL A 249 14.39 -12.20 -16.05
C VAL A 249 13.27 -11.18 -16.16
N ARG A 250 13.47 -9.98 -15.59
CA ARG A 250 12.52 -8.88 -15.64
C ARG A 250 12.12 -8.54 -17.08
N PRO A 251 10.83 -8.52 -17.42
CA PRO A 251 10.37 -8.14 -18.76
C PRO A 251 10.57 -6.63 -18.99
N ALA A 252 10.59 -6.23 -20.26
CA ALA A 252 10.67 -4.80 -20.63
C ALA A 252 9.41 -4.00 -20.22
N VAL A 253 8.26 -4.68 -20.16
CA VAL A 253 6.96 -4.14 -19.72
C VAL A 253 6.38 -5.09 -18.69
N ALA A 254 6.07 -4.60 -17.49
CA ALA A 254 5.44 -5.39 -16.44
C ALA A 254 4.01 -5.77 -16.83
N SER A 255 3.62 -7.03 -16.63
CA SER A 255 2.26 -7.50 -16.93
C SER A 255 1.22 -7.03 -15.91
N MET A 256 1.64 -6.57 -14.74
CA MET A 256 0.82 -6.25 -13.57
C MET A 256 0.04 -7.47 -13.01
N VAL A 257 0.30 -8.67 -13.51
CA VAL A 257 -0.33 -9.89 -12.99
C VAL A 257 0.34 -10.29 -11.69
N GLY A 258 -0.46 -10.44 -10.65
CA GLY A 258 0.00 -10.81 -9.31
C GLY A 258 -0.37 -12.22 -8.91
N GLY A 259 0.42 -12.77 -8.00
CA GLY A 259 0.08 -13.89 -7.15
C GLY A 259 0.06 -13.44 -5.69
N GLN A 260 -0.53 -14.25 -4.82
CA GLN A 260 -0.57 -14.00 -3.37
C GLN A 260 -0.18 -15.24 -2.59
N VAL A 261 0.60 -15.02 -1.54
CA VAL A 261 0.95 -16.03 -0.54
C VAL A 261 0.55 -15.49 0.83
N ASP A 262 -0.34 -16.22 1.51
CA ASP A 262 -0.74 -15.91 2.88
C ASP A 262 0.11 -16.72 3.85
N PHE A 263 0.47 -16.10 4.97
CA PHE A 263 1.26 -16.72 6.04
C PHE A 263 0.96 -16.06 7.37
N VAL A 264 1.51 -16.60 8.45
CA VAL A 264 1.31 -16.06 9.79
C VAL A 264 2.63 -15.75 10.47
N VAL A 265 2.66 -14.70 11.26
CA VAL A 265 3.68 -14.52 12.29
C VAL A 265 3.15 -15.17 13.57
N PRO A 266 3.82 -16.24 14.08
CA PRO A 266 3.34 -16.99 15.23
C PRO A 266 3.14 -16.12 16.47
N GLU A 267 2.17 -16.46 17.31
CA GLU A 267 1.79 -15.72 18.53
C GLU A 267 2.99 -15.31 19.38
N GLN A 268 3.94 -16.19 19.61
CA GLN A 268 5.12 -15.90 20.43
C GLN A 268 6.00 -14.82 19.81
N VAL A 269 6.17 -14.83 18.48
CA VAL A 269 6.95 -13.82 17.74
C VAL A 269 6.19 -12.51 17.73
N ALA A 270 4.88 -12.54 17.45
CA ALA A 270 4.00 -11.37 17.47
C ALA A 270 4.00 -10.67 18.83
N ALA A 271 3.89 -11.43 19.92
CA ALA A 271 3.98 -10.92 21.29
C ALA A 271 5.38 -10.30 21.59
N GLY A 272 6.44 -10.95 21.11
CA GLY A 272 7.81 -10.44 21.21
C GLY A 272 7.98 -9.11 20.47
N LEU A 273 7.53 -9.02 19.22
CA LEU A 273 7.56 -7.79 18.40
C LEU A 273 6.79 -6.65 19.08
N ALA A 274 5.58 -6.92 19.58
CA ALA A 274 4.77 -5.95 20.29
C ALA A 274 5.40 -5.52 21.62
N GLY A 275 6.07 -6.45 22.32
CA GLY A 275 6.85 -6.17 23.54
C GLY A 275 8.02 -5.26 23.25
N PHE A 276 8.83 -5.64 22.28
CA PHE A 276 10.01 -4.89 21.85
C PHE A 276 9.64 -3.47 21.34
N ALA A 277 8.55 -3.34 20.57
CA ALA A 277 8.05 -2.04 20.15
C ALA A 277 7.76 -1.11 21.33
N ARG A 278 7.14 -1.65 22.40
CA ARG A 278 6.87 -0.89 23.65
C ARG A 278 8.14 -0.51 24.40
N GLU A 279 9.10 -1.43 24.49
CA GLU A 279 10.39 -1.19 25.17
C GLU A 279 11.20 -0.11 24.47
N CYS A 280 11.22 -0.11 23.13
CA CYS A 280 11.91 0.89 22.32
C CYS A 280 11.10 2.18 22.11
N ALA A 281 9.87 2.27 22.62
CA ALA A 281 8.94 3.39 22.40
C ALA A 281 8.73 3.69 20.90
N VAL A 282 8.48 2.64 20.10
CA VAL A 282 8.20 2.68 18.66
C VAL A 282 6.87 1.98 18.33
N THR A 283 6.39 2.13 17.11
CA THR A 283 5.21 1.41 16.65
C THR A 283 5.56 0.00 16.14
N PRO A 284 4.60 -0.95 16.11
CA PRO A 284 4.78 -2.24 15.44
C PRO A 284 5.21 -2.08 13.97
N PHE A 285 4.70 -1.06 13.26
CA PHE A 285 5.11 -0.72 11.90
C PHE A 285 6.63 -0.52 11.80
N MET A 286 7.22 0.29 12.67
CA MET A 286 8.67 0.59 12.67
C MET A 286 9.52 -0.66 12.91
N VAL A 287 9.06 -1.56 13.78
CA VAL A 287 9.75 -2.84 14.05
C VAL A 287 9.69 -3.76 12.85
N VAL A 288 8.51 -3.89 12.23
CA VAL A 288 8.31 -4.70 11.02
C VAL A 288 9.09 -4.11 9.84
N HIS A 289 9.08 -2.78 9.67
CA HIS A 289 9.86 -2.08 8.65
C HIS A 289 11.37 -2.35 8.82
N ALA A 290 11.89 -2.25 10.02
CA ALA A 290 13.30 -2.55 10.31
C ALA A 290 13.66 -4.01 9.97
N GLY A 291 12.80 -4.97 10.34
CA GLY A 291 12.99 -6.39 10.01
C GLY A 291 12.95 -6.65 8.51
N LEU A 292 12.01 -6.02 7.79
CA LEU A 292 11.94 -6.09 6.33
C LEU A 292 13.18 -5.47 5.68
N ALA A 293 13.64 -4.32 6.17
CA ALA A 293 14.86 -3.68 5.67
C ALA A 293 16.10 -4.58 5.83
N VAL A 294 16.22 -5.31 6.96
CA VAL A 294 17.29 -6.31 7.15
C VAL A 294 17.19 -7.42 6.12
N LEU A 295 16.00 -8.00 5.93
CA LEU A 295 15.78 -9.06 4.94
C LEU A 295 16.16 -8.59 3.53
N LEU A 296 15.63 -7.44 3.10
CA LEU A 296 15.88 -6.90 1.77
C LEU A 296 17.35 -6.53 1.56
N SER A 297 18.00 -5.93 2.56
CA SER A 297 19.42 -5.61 2.54
C SER A 297 20.28 -6.86 2.30
N ARG A 298 19.95 -7.96 2.98
CA ARG A 298 20.67 -9.23 2.88
C ARG A 298 20.43 -9.94 1.54
N LEU A 299 19.20 -9.87 1.01
CA LEU A 299 18.84 -10.48 -0.27
C LEU A 299 19.44 -9.72 -1.46
N ALA A 300 19.38 -8.39 -1.41
CA ALA A 300 19.90 -7.53 -2.49
C ALA A 300 21.41 -7.22 -2.36
N GLY A 301 22.05 -7.57 -1.25
CA GLY A 301 23.48 -7.29 -1.02
C GLY A 301 23.79 -5.79 -0.91
N THR A 302 22.85 -4.98 -0.47
CA THR A 302 22.98 -3.52 -0.31
C THR A 302 22.68 -3.06 1.10
N SER A 303 23.31 -1.97 1.55
CA SER A 303 22.95 -1.31 2.79
C SER A 303 21.91 -0.20 2.62
N ASP A 304 21.56 0.17 1.38
CA ASP A 304 20.62 1.24 1.05
C ASP A 304 19.31 0.63 0.56
N VAL A 305 18.32 0.57 1.43
CA VAL A 305 17.04 -0.11 1.19
C VAL A 305 15.93 0.93 1.12
N VAL A 306 15.09 0.81 0.10
CA VAL A 306 13.91 1.66 -0.07
C VAL A 306 12.65 0.81 -0.01
N VAL A 307 11.74 1.18 0.87
CA VAL A 307 10.42 0.57 1.01
C VAL A 307 9.37 1.67 0.83
N GLY A 308 8.40 1.44 -0.03
CA GLY A 308 7.22 2.29 -0.12
C GLY A 308 6.19 1.90 0.94
N SER A 309 5.54 2.88 1.55
CA SER A 309 4.43 2.60 2.47
C SER A 309 3.22 3.44 2.11
N PRO A 310 2.12 2.81 1.68
CA PRO A 310 0.85 3.51 1.55
C PRO A 310 0.37 4.02 2.90
N ILE A 311 -0.10 5.25 2.94
CA ILE A 311 -0.71 5.87 4.13
C ILE A 311 -2.11 6.34 3.78
N ALA A 312 -3.02 6.28 4.75
CA ALA A 312 -4.43 6.64 4.54
C ALA A 312 -4.65 8.11 4.14
N GLY A 313 -3.70 9.01 4.41
CA GLY A 313 -3.80 10.43 4.07
C GLY A 313 -4.92 11.19 4.78
N ARG A 314 -5.53 10.60 5.82
CA ARG A 314 -6.65 11.15 6.60
C ARG A 314 -6.16 11.76 7.91
N GLY A 315 -5.25 12.73 7.82
CA GLY A 315 -4.69 13.42 8.99
C GLY A 315 -5.66 14.32 9.75
N ALA A 316 -6.87 14.55 9.22
CA ALA A 316 -7.92 15.33 9.83
C ALA A 316 -9.13 14.43 10.15
N ARG A 317 -9.70 14.60 11.34
CA ARG A 317 -10.85 13.82 11.81
C ARG A 317 -12.07 13.95 10.88
N GLU A 318 -12.21 15.10 10.26
CA GLU A 318 -13.28 15.40 9.31
C GLU A 318 -13.28 14.48 8.09
N LEU A 319 -12.16 13.79 7.81
CA LEU A 319 -11.99 12.88 6.68
C LEU A 319 -12.28 11.41 7.02
N GLU A 320 -12.44 11.06 8.30
CA GLU A 320 -12.60 9.66 8.73
C GLU A 320 -13.80 8.96 8.07
N ASP A 321 -14.93 9.67 7.94
CA ASP A 321 -16.17 9.15 7.36
C ASP A 321 -16.37 9.54 5.88
N VAL A 322 -15.39 10.17 5.24
CA VAL A 322 -15.49 10.61 3.84
C VAL A 322 -14.99 9.52 2.91
N VAL A 323 -15.83 9.08 1.98
CA VAL A 323 -15.39 8.26 0.85
C VAL A 323 -14.63 9.13 -0.14
N GLY A 324 -13.41 8.71 -0.51
CA GLY A 324 -12.56 9.46 -1.43
C GLY A 324 -11.16 8.88 -1.54
N MET A 325 -10.41 9.32 -2.53
CA MET A 325 -9.01 8.98 -2.70
C MET A 325 -8.13 9.93 -1.89
N PHE A 326 -7.64 9.48 -0.75
CA PHE A 326 -6.72 10.22 0.12
C PHE A 326 -5.38 9.53 0.31
N VAL A 327 -5.28 8.27 -0.13
CA VAL A 327 -4.06 7.49 0.00
C VAL A 327 -2.88 8.19 -0.67
N ASN A 328 -1.77 8.25 0.05
CA ASN A 328 -0.47 8.66 -0.49
C ASN A 328 0.55 7.54 -0.23
N THR A 329 1.69 7.57 -0.90
CA THR A 329 2.77 6.61 -0.68
C THR A 329 4.00 7.35 -0.19
N LEU A 330 4.49 6.98 0.99
CA LEU A 330 5.76 7.47 1.52
C LEU A 330 6.90 6.59 1.01
N VAL A 331 8.05 7.21 0.76
CA VAL A 331 9.29 6.53 0.33
C VAL A 331 10.24 6.48 1.52
N LEU A 332 10.34 5.32 2.16
CA LEU A 332 11.12 5.11 3.37
C LEU A 332 12.50 4.55 2.97
N ARG A 333 13.52 5.42 2.97
CA ARG A 333 14.90 5.06 2.66
C ARG A 333 15.67 4.79 3.94
N THR A 334 16.09 3.55 4.14
CA THR A 334 16.77 3.05 5.35
C THR A 334 18.17 2.61 5.03
N SER A 335 19.15 3.08 5.82
CA SER A 335 20.51 2.57 5.76
C SER A 335 20.68 1.45 6.79
N VAL A 336 21.00 0.25 6.33
CA VAL A 336 21.19 -0.95 7.16
C VAL A 336 22.68 -1.19 7.37
N ASP A 337 23.23 -0.78 8.53
CA ASP A 337 24.58 -1.18 8.92
C ASP A 337 24.53 -2.59 9.52
N ALA A 338 25.13 -3.55 8.83
CA ALA A 338 25.15 -4.96 9.24
C ALA A 338 25.82 -5.22 10.62
N ARG A 339 26.54 -4.24 11.17
CA ARG A 339 27.31 -4.37 12.44
C ARG A 339 26.54 -3.94 13.67
N VAL A 340 25.46 -3.18 13.51
CA VAL A 340 24.66 -2.69 14.64
C VAL A 340 23.64 -3.72 15.09
N GLY A 341 23.22 -3.62 16.36
CA GLY A 341 22.12 -4.42 16.89
C GLY A 341 20.76 -3.95 16.39
N PHE A 342 19.74 -4.80 16.55
CA PHE A 342 18.39 -4.49 16.06
C PHE A 342 17.77 -3.28 16.76
N ALA A 343 18.02 -3.10 18.06
CA ALA A 343 17.52 -1.95 18.82
C ALA A 343 18.04 -0.61 18.25
N GLU A 344 19.32 -0.55 17.85
CA GLU A 344 19.92 0.64 17.24
C GLU A 344 19.32 0.90 15.84
N LEU A 345 19.16 -0.17 15.03
CA LEU A 345 18.54 -0.05 13.71
C LEU A 345 17.09 0.46 13.82
N VAL A 346 16.30 -0.08 14.75
CA VAL A 346 14.91 0.37 14.97
C VAL A 346 14.86 1.84 15.39
N GLY A 347 15.83 2.31 16.20
CA GLY A 347 15.97 3.72 16.52
C GLY A 347 16.19 4.60 15.28
N SER A 348 17.05 4.15 14.36
CA SER A 348 17.30 4.83 13.08
C SER A 348 16.07 4.80 12.16
N VAL A 349 15.37 3.67 12.08
CA VAL A 349 14.12 3.50 11.31
C VAL A 349 13.03 4.41 11.86
N ARG A 350 12.88 4.50 13.20
CA ARG A 350 11.93 5.44 13.81
C ARG A 350 12.16 6.87 13.32
N ASP A 351 13.42 7.32 13.31
CA ASP A 351 13.74 8.69 12.91
C ASP A 351 13.40 8.91 11.42
N VAL A 352 13.68 7.92 10.55
CA VAL A 352 13.29 7.94 9.13
C VAL A 352 11.78 8.04 8.96
N ASP A 353 11.05 7.15 9.65
CA ASP A 353 9.60 7.05 9.51
C ASP A 353 8.90 8.30 10.04
N VAL A 354 9.31 8.80 11.22
CA VAL A 354 8.75 10.01 11.82
C VAL A 354 8.97 11.23 10.92
N GLU A 355 10.16 11.37 10.31
CA GLU A 355 10.43 12.44 9.34
C GLU A 355 9.55 12.29 8.10
N ALA A 356 9.44 11.08 7.53
CA ALA A 356 8.62 10.82 6.35
C ALA A 356 7.13 11.12 6.62
N PHE A 357 6.60 10.69 7.76
CA PHE A 357 5.22 10.99 8.16
C PHE A 357 4.97 12.48 8.43
N ALA A 358 5.98 13.23 8.88
CA ALA A 358 5.87 14.67 9.05
C ALA A 358 5.83 15.43 7.72
N HIS A 359 6.27 14.80 6.62
CA HIS A 359 6.31 15.33 5.27
C HIS A 359 5.41 14.56 4.29
N ALA A 360 4.20 14.22 4.74
CA ALA A 360 3.27 13.36 4.01
C ALA A 360 2.34 14.11 3.03
N HIS A 361 2.41 15.45 2.97
CA HIS A 361 1.51 16.25 2.13
C HIS A 361 1.88 16.25 0.65
N LEU A 362 3.15 15.95 0.31
CA LEU A 362 3.55 15.87 -1.10
C LEU A 362 3.06 14.55 -1.71
N PRO A 363 2.23 14.57 -2.75
CA PRO A 363 1.82 13.36 -3.43
C PRO A 363 3.02 12.67 -4.08
N PHE A 364 3.03 11.33 -4.00
CA PHE A 364 4.09 10.47 -4.53
C PHE A 364 4.42 10.77 -6.00
N GLU A 365 3.43 11.16 -6.79
CA GLU A 365 3.57 11.45 -8.22
C GLU A 365 4.47 12.66 -8.51
N TYR A 366 4.44 13.65 -7.62
CA TYR A 366 5.38 14.77 -7.72
C TYR A 366 6.81 14.31 -7.47
N LEU A 367 7.00 13.39 -6.49
CA LEU A 367 8.32 12.77 -6.27
C LEU A 367 8.80 12.00 -7.50
N VAL A 368 7.92 11.18 -8.09
CA VAL A 368 8.24 10.43 -9.31
C VAL A 368 8.61 11.39 -10.46
N THR A 369 7.87 12.47 -10.63
CA THR A 369 8.14 13.43 -11.71
C THR A 369 9.47 14.16 -11.52
N GLU A 370 9.80 14.48 -10.27
CA GLU A 370 10.95 15.33 -9.94
C GLU A 370 12.25 14.55 -9.68
N LEU A 371 12.14 13.31 -9.18
CA LEU A 371 13.28 12.51 -8.73
C LEU A 371 13.55 11.26 -9.56
N ALA A 372 12.56 10.72 -10.25
CA ALA A 372 12.71 9.52 -11.06
C ALA A 372 13.13 9.90 -12.49
N PRO A 373 14.43 9.99 -12.78
CA PRO A 373 14.94 10.38 -14.08
C PRO A 373 14.65 9.34 -15.16
N VAL A 374 14.51 8.07 -14.79
CA VAL A 374 14.24 6.97 -15.72
C VAL A 374 12.79 6.53 -15.56
N ARG A 375 12.00 6.75 -16.59
CA ARG A 375 10.66 6.15 -16.72
C ARG A 375 10.81 4.76 -17.28
N SER A 376 10.52 3.75 -16.48
CA SER A 376 10.53 2.35 -16.88
C SER A 376 9.12 1.78 -16.87
N GLU A 377 8.77 1.01 -17.88
CA GLU A 377 7.56 0.19 -17.88
C GLU A 377 7.81 -1.19 -17.25
N ALA A 378 9.07 -1.48 -16.91
CA ALA A 378 9.49 -2.75 -16.33
C ALA A 378 9.38 -2.81 -14.80
N PHE A 379 9.37 -1.66 -14.10
CA PHE A 379 9.31 -1.59 -12.65
C PHE A 379 8.74 -0.27 -12.13
N ALA A 380 8.19 -0.30 -10.93
CA ALA A 380 7.66 0.88 -10.26
C ALA A 380 8.81 1.86 -9.88
N PRO A 381 8.64 3.16 -10.08
CA PRO A 381 9.65 4.16 -9.73
C PRO A 381 9.81 4.28 -8.22
N LEU A 382 11.01 4.60 -7.77
CA LEU A 382 11.44 4.87 -6.40
C LEU A 382 11.34 3.68 -5.44
N ALA A 383 10.27 2.88 -5.44
CA ALA A 383 10.12 1.75 -4.55
C ALA A 383 9.47 0.55 -5.28
N GLN A 384 10.15 -0.60 -5.27
CA GLN A 384 9.67 -1.85 -5.84
C GLN A 384 9.11 -2.81 -4.79
N VAL A 385 9.27 -2.47 -3.50
CA VAL A 385 8.70 -3.19 -2.37
C VAL A 385 7.82 -2.26 -1.57
N LEU A 386 6.59 -2.68 -1.29
CA LEU A 386 5.65 -1.97 -0.41
C LEU A 386 5.48 -2.71 0.91
N LEU A 387 5.22 -1.96 1.97
CA LEU A 387 4.87 -2.46 3.30
C LEU A 387 3.60 -1.77 3.81
N THR A 388 2.61 -2.56 4.22
CA THR A 388 1.47 -2.11 5.03
C THR A 388 1.45 -2.86 6.34
N VAL A 389 1.11 -2.17 7.43
CA VAL A 389 0.87 -2.77 8.74
C VAL A 389 -0.39 -2.15 9.30
N ASP A 390 -1.45 -2.95 9.33
CA ASP A 390 -2.76 -2.52 9.77
C ASP A 390 -3.17 -3.27 11.04
N ALA A 391 -3.96 -2.64 11.90
CA ALA A 391 -4.60 -3.33 13.00
C ALA A 391 -5.89 -3.97 12.49
N ARG A 392 -6.18 -5.21 12.94
CA ARG A 392 -7.46 -5.85 12.61
C ARG A 392 -8.61 -4.98 13.11
N GLY A 393 -9.47 -4.54 12.18
CA GLY A 393 -10.70 -3.85 12.52
C GLY A 393 -11.70 -4.82 13.18
N GLU A 394 -12.54 -4.31 14.06
CA GLU A 394 -13.71 -5.04 14.56
C GLU A 394 -14.71 -5.19 13.40
N GLY A 395 -14.74 -6.34 12.75
CA GLY A 395 -15.56 -6.47 11.54
C GLY A 395 -15.86 -7.87 11.04
N ASP A 396 -16.26 -8.81 11.92
CA ASP A 396 -17.08 -9.97 11.55
C ASP A 396 -18.31 -9.95 12.44
N GLY A 397 -19.43 -9.49 11.94
CA GLY A 397 -20.64 -9.32 12.73
C GLY A 397 -21.91 -9.63 11.97
N ASP A 398 -22.87 -10.18 12.70
CA ASP A 398 -24.28 -10.22 12.35
C ASP A 398 -24.73 -8.78 12.03
N VAL A 399 -25.07 -8.54 10.78
CA VAL A 399 -25.42 -7.19 10.27
C VAL A 399 -26.84 -6.79 10.64
N GLY A 400 -27.53 -7.62 11.42
CA GLY A 400 -28.97 -7.46 11.63
C GLY A 400 -29.78 -7.85 10.39
N ALA A 401 -31.08 -7.70 10.43
CA ALA A 401 -32.02 -8.05 9.35
C ALA A 401 -31.95 -9.52 8.89
N GLY A 402 -31.34 -10.42 9.68
CA GLY A 402 -31.25 -11.84 9.34
C GLY A 402 -30.28 -12.17 8.20
N LEU A 403 -29.34 -11.27 7.88
CA LEU A 403 -28.29 -11.50 6.90
C LEU A 403 -26.95 -11.76 7.57
N THR A 404 -26.16 -12.64 6.96
CA THR A 404 -24.75 -12.84 7.28
C THR A 404 -23.90 -12.32 6.12
N LEU A 405 -22.81 -11.63 6.45
CA LEU A 405 -21.86 -11.16 5.45
C LEU A 405 -20.51 -11.83 5.66
N ALA A 406 -19.89 -12.24 4.57
CA ALA A 406 -18.51 -12.71 4.56
C ALA A 406 -17.76 -12.04 3.40
N PRO A 407 -16.53 -11.59 3.60
CA PRO A 407 -15.71 -11.08 2.51
C PRO A 407 -15.52 -12.14 1.42
N LEU A 408 -15.51 -11.69 0.18
CA LEU A 408 -15.23 -12.51 -0.99
C LEU A 408 -14.19 -11.79 -1.85
N GLU A 409 -13.08 -12.44 -2.09
CA GLU A 409 -12.09 -11.92 -3.05
C GLU A 409 -12.65 -12.00 -4.46
N VAL A 410 -12.56 -10.89 -5.20
CA VAL A 410 -13.05 -10.77 -6.57
C VAL A 410 -11.91 -10.35 -7.48
N GLY A 411 -11.62 -11.15 -8.47
CA GLY A 411 -10.53 -10.92 -9.42
C GLY A 411 -9.20 -11.52 -8.95
N ALA A 412 -8.22 -11.51 -9.83
CA ALA A 412 -6.85 -11.91 -9.51
C ALA A 412 -6.10 -10.75 -8.83
N PRO A 413 -5.17 -11.05 -7.90
CA PRO A 413 -4.30 -10.02 -7.34
C PRO A 413 -3.56 -9.25 -8.44
N SER A 414 -3.47 -7.93 -8.31
CA SER A 414 -2.68 -7.10 -9.21
C SER A 414 -1.37 -6.69 -8.51
N ALA A 415 -0.23 -6.95 -9.16
CA ALA A 415 1.08 -6.58 -8.66
C ALA A 415 1.55 -5.28 -9.31
N LYS A 416 1.31 -4.15 -8.65
CA LYS A 416 1.76 -2.82 -9.09
C LYS A 416 3.24 -2.57 -8.82
N VAL A 417 3.84 -3.38 -7.98
CA VAL A 417 5.27 -3.41 -7.61
C VAL A 417 5.74 -4.87 -7.58
N ASP A 418 7.04 -5.07 -7.39
CA ASP A 418 7.60 -6.43 -7.35
C ASP A 418 7.04 -7.26 -6.21
N LEU A 419 6.98 -6.66 -5.00
CA LEU A 419 6.47 -7.29 -3.78
C LEU A 419 5.68 -6.31 -2.92
N THR A 420 4.55 -6.73 -2.40
CA THR A 420 3.80 -6.01 -1.36
C THR A 420 3.65 -6.89 -0.13
N PHE A 421 4.25 -6.48 0.98
CA PHE A 421 4.09 -7.11 2.29
C PHE A 421 2.94 -6.45 3.02
N ALA A 422 1.94 -7.23 3.40
CA ALA A 422 0.84 -6.78 4.25
C ALA A 422 0.87 -7.56 5.56
N VAL A 423 0.85 -6.84 6.66
CA VAL A 423 0.83 -7.40 8.02
C VAL A 423 -0.39 -6.87 8.75
N THR A 424 -1.27 -7.76 9.18
CA THR A 424 -2.41 -7.40 10.02
C THR A 424 -2.11 -7.80 11.45
N THR A 425 -1.91 -6.79 12.30
CA THR A 425 -1.67 -6.99 13.72
C THR A 425 -2.99 -7.26 14.43
N ASP A 426 -2.98 -8.20 15.35
CA ASP A 426 -4.15 -8.63 16.10
C ASP A 426 -4.04 -8.23 17.58
N ALA A 427 -5.09 -8.54 18.36
CA ALA A 427 -5.10 -8.34 19.80
C ALA A 427 -3.91 -9.06 20.48
N PRO A 428 -3.42 -8.56 21.62
CA PRO A 428 -2.34 -9.21 22.37
C PRO A 428 -2.64 -10.68 22.64
N GLY A 429 -1.70 -11.57 22.31
CA GLY A 429 -1.85 -13.02 22.48
C GLY A 429 -2.43 -13.73 21.27
N GLN A 430 -2.46 -13.09 20.10
CA GLN A 430 -2.85 -13.71 18.83
C GLN A 430 -1.70 -13.64 17.82
N GLU A 431 -1.73 -14.55 16.85
CA GLU A 431 -0.84 -14.51 15.69
C GLU A 431 -1.20 -13.34 14.77
N TRP A 432 -0.21 -12.80 14.04
CA TRP A 432 -0.48 -11.79 13.02
C TRP A 432 -0.71 -12.45 11.66
N GLN A 433 -1.77 -12.04 10.99
CA GLN A 433 -2.06 -12.48 9.63
C GLN A 433 -1.24 -11.65 8.65
N CYS A 434 -0.59 -12.31 7.71
CA CYS A 434 0.29 -11.67 6.76
C CYS A 434 0.04 -12.19 5.35
N SER A 435 0.32 -11.35 4.36
CA SER A 435 0.36 -11.77 2.97
C SER A 435 1.49 -11.10 2.21
N ILE A 436 1.95 -11.76 1.13
CA ILE A 436 2.82 -11.17 0.13
C ILE A 436 2.11 -11.26 -1.22
N VAL A 437 1.77 -10.10 -1.79
CA VAL A 437 1.40 -10.00 -3.19
C VAL A 437 2.67 -9.77 -4.00
N TYR A 438 2.85 -10.55 -5.07
CA TYR A 438 4.09 -10.56 -5.86
C TYR A 438 3.82 -10.54 -7.36
N ALA A 439 4.75 -9.97 -8.13
CA ALA A 439 4.71 -9.99 -9.58
C ALA A 439 5.06 -11.38 -10.11
N THR A 440 4.12 -12.04 -10.79
CA THR A 440 4.33 -13.38 -11.39
C THR A 440 5.32 -13.36 -12.54
N ASP A 441 5.62 -12.18 -13.09
CA ASP A 441 6.70 -11.98 -14.06
C ASP A 441 8.09 -12.22 -13.47
N LEU A 442 8.24 -12.13 -12.14
CA LEU A 442 9.53 -12.16 -11.46
C LEU A 442 9.69 -13.36 -10.53
N PHE A 443 8.62 -13.82 -9.90
CA PHE A 443 8.68 -14.81 -8.84
C PHE A 443 7.72 -15.96 -9.06
N THR A 444 8.15 -17.16 -8.67
CA THR A 444 7.26 -18.31 -8.50
C THR A 444 6.61 -18.25 -7.12
N ARG A 445 5.49 -18.97 -6.96
CA ARG A 445 4.81 -19.11 -5.66
C ARG A 445 5.74 -19.71 -4.60
N GLU A 446 6.48 -20.75 -4.98
CA GLU A 446 7.41 -21.47 -4.12
C GLU A 446 8.52 -20.55 -3.57
N SER A 447 9.09 -19.69 -4.42
CA SER A 447 10.10 -18.72 -3.99
C SER A 447 9.55 -17.68 -3.02
N VAL A 448 8.30 -17.26 -3.20
CA VAL A 448 7.64 -16.32 -2.29
C VAL A 448 7.25 -17.00 -0.97
N GLU A 449 6.86 -18.27 -0.98
CA GLU A 449 6.65 -19.04 0.25
C GLU A 449 7.93 -19.16 1.08
N VAL A 450 9.08 -19.39 0.44
CA VAL A 450 10.39 -19.36 1.11
C VAL A 450 10.73 -17.95 1.61
N LEU A 451 10.44 -16.91 0.84
CA LEU A 451 10.63 -15.52 1.25
C LEU A 451 9.81 -15.18 2.51
N ALA A 452 8.56 -15.61 2.58
CA ALA A 452 7.69 -15.45 3.74
C ALA A 452 8.28 -16.14 4.99
N GLN A 453 8.78 -17.38 4.84
CA GLN A 453 9.43 -18.10 5.93
C GLN A 453 10.71 -17.39 6.42
N ARG A 454 11.52 -16.87 5.50
CA ARG A 454 12.71 -16.08 5.84
C ARG A 454 12.35 -14.78 6.56
N PHE A 455 11.28 -14.12 6.14
CA PHE A 455 10.79 -12.91 6.81
C PHE A 455 10.39 -13.20 8.26
N VAL A 456 9.59 -14.24 8.50
CA VAL A 456 9.19 -14.64 9.87
C VAL A 456 10.42 -15.02 10.70
N ARG A 457 11.40 -15.73 10.13
CA ARG A 457 12.64 -16.10 10.81
C ARG A 457 13.45 -14.88 11.21
N VAL A 458 13.66 -13.93 10.30
CA VAL A 458 14.36 -12.68 10.59
C VAL A 458 13.68 -11.94 11.76
N LEU A 459 12.37 -11.78 11.71
CA LEU A 459 11.63 -11.15 12.81
C LEU A 459 11.79 -11.90 14.13
N SER A 460 11.75 -13.22 14.09
CA SER A 460 11.91 -14.07 15.28
C SER A 460 13.30 -13.95 15.90
N GLU A 461 14.37 -14.01 15.10
CA GLU A 461 15.75 -13.94 15.59
C GLU A 461 16.09 -12.55 16.12
N LEU A 462 15.66 -11.50 15.40
CA LEU A 462 15.93 -10.11 15.80
C LEU A 462 15.27 -9.73 17.14
N VAL A 463 14.09 -10.31 17.42
CA VAL A 463 13.38 -10.06 18.69
C VAL A 463 13.91 -10.94 19.82
N ALA A 464 14.39 -12.16 19.49
CA ALA A 464 14.96 -13.05 20.50
C ALA A 464 16.27 -12.52 21.10
N ASP A 465 17.09 -11.84 20.29
CA ASP A 465 18.34 -11.20 20.76
C ASP A 465 18.58 -9.87 20.00
N PRO A 466 18.02 -8.75 20.49
CA PRO A 466 18.11 -7.45 19.81
C PRO A 466 19.52 -6.83 19.77
N GLU A 467 20.47 -7.36 20.51
CA GLU A 467 21.86 -6.87 20.54
C GLU A 467 22.74 -7.55 19.48
N VAL A 468 22.29 -8.66 18.89
CA VAL A 468 23.02 -9.35 17.82
C VAL A 468 23.11 -8.45 16.59
N PRO A 469 24.31 -8.31 15.98
CA PRO A 469 24.46 -7.57 14.74
C PRO A 469 23.50 -8.07 13.68
N VAL A 470 22.70 -7.17 13.07
CA VAL A 470 21.66 -7.53 12.10
C VAL A 470 22.21 -8.25 10.86
N GLY A 471 23.49 -8.05 10.56
CA GLY A 471 24.19 -8.77 9.50
C GLY A 471 24.48 -10.24 9.81
N SER A 472 24.39 -10.68 11.06
CA SER A 472 24.66 -12.07 11.47
C SER A 472 23.40 -12.95 11.55
N VAL A 473 22.21 -12.34 11.37
CA VAL A 473 20.94 -13.07 11.36
C VAL A 473 20.93 -14.13 10.26
N GLU A 474 20.56 -15.37 10.60
CA GLU A 474 20.55 -16.48 9.65
C GLU A 474 19.26 -16.45 8.80
N LEU A 475 19.40 -16.34 7.50
CA LEU A 475 18.27 -16.34 6.58
C LEU A 475 17.84 -17.75 6.16
N LEU A 476 18.80 -18.69 6.11
CA LEU A 476 18.58 -20.03 5.62
C LEU A 476 18.17 -20.96 6.76
N ASP A 477 17.26 -21.89 6.49
CA ASP A 477 17.07 -23.00 7.40
C ASP A 477 18.16 -24.06 7.21
N GLY A 478 18.16 -25.08 8.11
CA GLY A 478 19.17 -26.12 8.05
C GLY A 478 19.14 -26.94 6.76
N VAL A 479 17.96 -27.09 6.14
CA VAL A 479 17.78 -27.81 4.87
C VAL A 479 18.25 -26.98 3.70
N GLU A 480 17.83 -25.72 3.62
CA GLU A 480 18.29 -24.77 2.61
C GLU A 480 19.82 -24.60 2.66
N ARG A 481 20.37 -24.46 3.89
CA ARG A 481 21.81 -24.33 4.07
C ARG A 481 22.56 -25.55 3.57
N ALA A 482 22.06 -26.76 3.87
CA ALA A 482 22.68 -28.01 3.39
C ALA A 482 22.64 -28.15 1.87
N GLN A 483 21.62 -27.59 1.21
CA GLN A 483 21.47 -27.61 -0.24
C GLN A 483 22.34 -26.55 -0.92
N LEU A 484 22.36 -25.33 -0.38
CA LEU A 484 23.03 -24.18 -1.00
C LEU A 484 24.52 -24.07 -0.63
N VAL A 485 24.90 -24.58 0.54
CA VAL A 485 26.28 -24.61 1.00
C VAL A 485 26.78 -26.06 1.02
N PRO A 486 27.25 -26.59 -0.12
CA PRO A 486 27.71 -27.95 -0.16
C PRO A 486 28.91 -28.12 0.79
N VAL A 487 28.76 -29.04 1.74
CA VAL A 487 29.90 -29.47 2.55
C VAL A 487 30.86 -30.14 1.60
N VAL A 488 31.97 -29.48 1.30
CA VAL A 488 33.05 -30.09 0.53
C VAL A 488 33.67 -31.19 1.40
N SER A 489 33.06 -32.38 1.35
CA SER A 489 33.59 -33.59 1.95
C SER A 489 34.46 -34.33 0.95
N GLY A 490 35.56 -33.70 0.55
CA GLY A 490 36.63 -34.36 -0.17
C GLY A 490 37.82 -34.63 0.76
N PRO A 491 38.69 -35.59 0.48
CA PRO A 491 39.97 -35.70 1.17
C PRO A 491 40.66 -34.33 1.03
N GLY A 492 41.10 -33.78 2.16
CA GLY A 492 41.74 -32.45 2.19
C GLY A 492 42.83 -32.40 1.13
N VAL A 493 42.66 -31.53 0.16
CA VAL A 493 43.69 -31.24 -0.82
C VAL A 493 44.72 -30.39 -0.10
N GLU A 494 45.99 -30.78 -0.12
CA GLU A 494 47.06 -29.92 0.42
C GLU A 494 46.94 -28.53 -0.23
N PRO A 495 47.04 -27.46 0.57
CA PRO A 495 46.98 -26.10 0.04
C PRO A 495 48.12 -25.90 -0.96
N VAL A 496 47.76 -25.68 -2.22
CA VAL A 496 48.71 -25.40 -3.29
C VAL A 496 48.51 -23.95 -3.73
N LEU A 497 49.60 -23.23 -3.92
CA LEU A 497 49.51 -21.88 -4.48
C LEU A 497 48.98 -21.92 -5.90
N LEU A 498 48.18 -20.96 -6.30
CA LEU A 498 47.63 -20.85 -7.66
C LEU A 498 48.73 -20.85 -8.71
N ALA A 499 49.89 -20.24 -8.42
CA ALA A 499 51.07 -20.23 -9.27
C ALA A 499 51.66 -21.64 -9.47
N ASP A 500 51.62 -22.48 -8.42
CA ASP A 500 52.14 -23.85 -8.51
C ASP A 500 51.20 -24.75 -9.31
N LEU A 501 49.89 -24.54 -9.21
CA LEU A 501 48.91 -25.23 -10.05
C LEU A 501 49.11 -24.91 -11.52
N PHE A 502 49.30 -23.61 -11.85
CA PHE A 502 49.59 -23.20 -13.21
C PHE A 502 50.91 -23.79 -13.73
N THR A 503 51.98 -23.72 -12.94
CA THR A 503 53.29 -24.27 -13.27
C THR A 503 53.22 -25.78 -13.50
N SER A 504 52.50 -26.50 -12.62
CA SER A 504 52.33 -27.95 -12.74
C SER A 504 51.53 -28.33 -13.99
N ALA A 505 50.47 -27.57 -14.31
CA ALA A 505 49.70 -27.78 -15.54
C ALA A 505 50.51 -27.48 -16.79
N ALA A 506 51.32 -26.41 -16.80
CA ALA A 506 52.21 -26.06 -17.90
C ALA A 506 53.31 -27.10 -18.12
N VAL A 507 53.86 -27.69 -17.05
CA VAL A 507 54.82 -28.79 -17.15
C VAL A 507 54.20 -30.09 -17.68
N ALA A 508 52.97 -30.37 -17.23
CA ALA A 508 52.24 -31.58 -17.63
C ALA A 508 51.77 -31.56 -19.10
N ALA A 509 51.47 -30.37 -19.62
CA ALA A 509 50.93 -30.17 -20.96
C ALA A 509 51.48 -28.88 -21.62
N PRO A 510 52.79 -28.84 -21.94
CA PRO A 510 53.48 -27.62 -22.38
C PRO A 510 52.99 -27.05 -23.71
N GLU A 511 52.39 -27.87 -24.55
CA GLU A 511 51.83 -27.46 -25.84
C GLU A 511 50.34 -27.08 -25.78
N THR A 512 49.71 -27.12 -24.58
CA THR A 512 48.29 -26.79 -24.45
C THR A 512 48.11 -25.30 -24.26
N LEU A 513 47.20 -24.73 -25.01
CA LEU A 513 46.84 -23.31 -24.90
C LEU A 513 46.30 -22.99 -23.53
N ALA A 514 46.97 -22.13 -22.77
CA ALA A 514 46.60 -21.80 -21.38
C ALA A 514 45.66 -20.57 -21.27
N VAL A 515 45.85 -19.60 -22.15
CA VAL A 515 45.06 -18.37 -22.20
C VAL A 515 44.90 -17.94 -23.66
N VAL A 516 43.69 -17.56 -24.04
CA VAL A 516 43.40 -16.96 -25.35
C VAL A 516 42.88 -15.53 -25.08
N ASP A 517 43.54 -14.54 -25.64
CA ASP A 517 42.99 -13.22 -25.67
C ASP A 517 41.90 -13.09 -26.75
N GLY A 518 41.06 -12.06 -26.67
CA GLY A 518 39.96 -11.84 -27.63
C GLY A 518 40.42 -11.55 -29.07
N PHE A 519 41.74 -11.58 -29.35
CA PHE A 519 42.35 -11.29 -30.65
C PHE A 519 43.00 -12.50 -31.29
N GLY A 520 42.91 -13.69 -30.70
CA GLY A 520 43.26 -14.97 -31.32
C GLY A 520 44.74 -15.29 -31.41
N GLY A 521 45.55 -14.73 -30.51
CA GLY A 521 46.99 -15.02 -30.38
C GLY A 521 47.31 -15.79 -29.11
#